data_c9ed179c7c77eac1eb9e712d14417399
#
_entry.id   c9ed179c7c77eac1eb9e712d14417399
#
_cell.length_a   1.000
_cell.length_b   1.000
_cell.length_c   1.000
_cell.angle_alpha   90.00
_cell.angle_beta   90.00
_cell.angle_gamma   90.00
#
_symmetry.space_group_name_H-M   'P 1'
#
loop_
_entity.id
_entity.type
_entity.pdbx_description
1 polymer ?
#
loop_
_entity_poly.entity_id
_entity_poly.type
_entity_poly.pdbx_seq_one_letter_code
_entity_poly.pdbx_strand_id
1 'polypeptide(L)'
;IVMVANKYYDITLAASNTLTLTLQATDDTTHAHDYEGGFDAGDDTAPTVTWPEGVQWADMPTLKYGRHYEFNIRVVAGKKYGVVYVWDK
;
A
#
# COMPACT_ATOMS: atom_id res chain seq x y z
N ILE A 1 8.19 5.43 -1.86
CA ILE A 1 8.52 5.69 -0.45
C ILE A 1 8.94 4.41 0.25
N VAL A 2 9.78 4.53 1.22
CA VAL A 2 10.18 3.43 2.09
C VAL A 2 9.34 3.48 3.36
N MET A 3 8.62 2.40 3.65
CA MET A 3 7.70 2.33 4.79
C MET A 3 8.35 1.56 5.93
N VAL A 4 8.30 2.15 7.11
CA VAL A 4 8.70 1.50 8.37
C VAL A 4 7.49 0.78 8.96
N ALA A 5 7.70 -0.39 9.54
CA ALA A 5 6.63 -1.20 10.11
C ALA A 5 5.89 -0.48 11.24
N ASN A 6 4.62 -0.80 11.36
CA ASN A 6 3.74 -0.37 12.46
C ASN A 6 3.52 1.14 12.52
N LYS A 7 3.49 1.79 11.34
CA LYS A 7 3.15 3.19 11.17
C LYS A 7 2.14 3.33 10.04
N TYR A 8 1.25 4.31 10.15
CA TYR A 8 0.35 4.69 9.08
C TYR A 8 0.96 5.82 8.25
N TYR A 9 0.90 5.70 6.94
CA TYR A 9 1.39 6.72 6.00
C TYR A 9 0.22 7.35 5.25
N ASP A 10 0.04 8.64 5.45
CA ASP A 10 -0.88 9.45 4.65
C ASP A 10 -0.10 9.97 3.45
N ILE A 11 -0.36 9.38 2.28
CA ILE A 11 0.47 9.55 1.10
C ILE A 11 -0.18 10.53 0.13
N THR A 12 0.58 11.50 -0.33
CA THR A 12 0.20 12.38 -1.43
C THR A 12 0.92 11.91 -2.69
N LEU A 13 0.15 11.60 -3.74
CA LEU A 13 0.73 11.16 -5.00
C LEU A 13 1.48 12.30 -5.67
N ALA A 14 2.58 11.94 -6.35
CA ALA A 14 3.31 12.89 -7.19
C ALA A 14 2.41 13.39 -8.33
N ALA A 15 2.81 14.49 -8.97
CA ALA A 15 2.08 15.05 -10.11
C ALA A 15 1.92 14.05 -11.26
N SER A 16 2.84 13.10 -11.39
CA SER A 16 2.76 12.01 -12.36
C SER A 16 1.70 10.94 -12.01
N ASN A 17 1.06 11.06 -10.84
CA ASN A 17 0.06 10.11 -10.35
C ASN A 17 0.65 8.70 -10.19
N THR A 18 1.90 8.60 -9.78
CA THR A 18 2.62 7.35 -9.57
C THR A 18 3.07 7.21 -8.12
N LEU A 19 3.16 5.97 -7.66
CA LEU A 19 3.61 5.67 -6.31
C LEU A 19 4.39 4.37 -6.32
N THR A 20 5.57 4.38 -5.71
CA THR A 20 6.37 3.16 -5.50
C THR A 20 6.51 2.94 -4.00
N LEU A 21 6.12 1.76 -3.53
CA LEU A 21 6.16 1.38 -2.13
C LEU A 21 7.23 0.33 -1.89
N THR A 22 8.09 0.58 -0.93
CA THR A 22 9.12 -0.35 -0.49
C THR A 22 8.98 -0.56 1.02
N LEU A 23 9.00 -1.81 1.45
CA LEU A 23 8.92 -2.14 2.87
C LEU A 23 10.32 -2.23 3.45
N GLN A 24 10.59 -1.47 4.51
CA GLN A 24 11.83 -1.62 5.25
C GLN A 24 11.75 -2.91 6.07
N ALA A 25 12.69 -3.82 5.86
CA ALA A 25 12.71 -5.09 6.57
C ALA A 25 12.91 -4.88 8.08
N THR A 26 12.35 -5.78 8.88
CA THR A 26 12.59 -5.84 10.31
C THR A 26 13.41 -7.08 10.63
N ASP A 27 14.16 -7.03 11.72
CA ASP A 27 14.93 -8.18 12.19
C ASP A 27 14.09 -9.15 13.01
N ASP A 28 12.90 -8.73 13.42
CA ASP A 28 12.01 -9.53 14.24
C ASP A 28 11.14 -10.41 13.36
N THR A 29 11.36 -11.73 13.43
CA THR A 29 10.60 -12.73 12.69
C THR A 29 9.56 -13.44 13.56
N THR A 30 9.42 -13.06 14.83
CA THR A 30 8.53 -13.74 15.78
C THR A 30 7.18 -13.04 15.93
N HIS A 31 7.07 -11.80 15.47
CA HIS A 31 5.84 -11.01 15.54
C HIS A 31 5.39 -10.59 14.14
N ALA A 32 4.08 -10.37 14.00
CA ALA A 32 3.55 -9.77 12.79
C ALA A 32 3.88 -8.27 12.77
N HIS A 33 4.18 -7.75 11.59
CA HIS A 33 4.42 -6.33 11.37
C HIS A 33 3.50 -5.82 10.28
N ASP A 34 2.81 -4.72 10.55
CA ASP A 34 1.86 -4.12 9.62
C ASP A 34 2.47 -2.89 8.97
N TYR A 35 2.28 -2.78 7.65
CA TYR A 35 2.65 -1.61 6.85
C TYR A 35 1.36 -1.07 6.26
N GLU A 36 0.98 0.14 6.66
CA GLU A 36 -0.32 0.69 6.33
C GLU A 36 -0.19 2.08 5.74
N GLY A 37 -1.11 2.41 4.87
CA GLY A 37 -1.18 3.76 4.34
C GLY A 37 -2.42 3.96 3.51
N GLY A 38 -2.59 5.20 3.08
CA GLY A 38 -3.68 5.57 2.21
C GLY A 38 -3.28 6.69 1.27
N PHE A 39 -4.00 6.81 0.17
CA PHE A 39 -3.79 7.86 -0.81
C PHE A 39 -5.07 8.13 -1.59
N ASP A 40 -5.16 9.35 -2.10
CA ASP A 40 -6.22 9.74 -3.03
C ASP A 40 -5.70 9.61 -4.46
N ALA A 41 -6.47 8.95 -5.31
CA ALA A 41 -6.21 8.95 -6.74
C ALA A 41 -6.53 10.31 -7.33
N GLY A 42 -5.84 10.67 -8.42
CA GLY A 42 -6.15 11.88 -9.17
C GLY A 42 -7.56 11.82 -9.78
N ASP A 43 -8.08 12.98 -10.18
CA ASP A 43 -9.47 13.09 -10.62
C ASP A 43 -9.67 12.63 -12.07
N ASP A 44 -8.62 12.57 -12.88
CA ASP A 44 -8.72 12.34 -14.32
C ASP A 44 -8.14 11.00 -14.78
N THR A 45 -7.16 10.47 -14.07
CA THR A 45 -6.45 9.25 -14.47
C THR A 45 -6.29 8.30 -13.30
N ALA A 46 -6.31 7.00 -13.62
CA ALA A 46 -6.02 5.98 -12.62
C ALA A 46 -4.57 6.10 -12.14
N PRO A 47 -4.32 5.92 -10.84
CA PRO A 47 -2.95 5.94 -10.33
C PRO A 47 -2.19 4.68 -10.77
N THR A 48 -0.89 4.82 -10.91
CA THR A 48 0.00 3.68 -11.12
C THR A 48 0.77 3.43 -9.83
N VAL A 49 0.56 2.28 -9.22
CA VAL A 49 1.22 1.91 -7.96
C VAL A 49 2.11 0.71 -8.21
N THR A 50 3.37 0.85 -7.86
CA THR A 50 4.30 -0.28 -7.80
C THR A 50 4.30 -0.79 -6.36
N TRP A 51 3.63 -1.91 -6.16
CA TRP A 51 3.51 -2.55 -4.86
C TRP A 51 4.79 -3.31 -4.50
N PRO A 52 5.05 -3.53 -3.20
CA PRO A 52 6.17 -4.38 -2.79
C PRO A 52 6.05 -5.77 -3.39
N GLU A 53 7.19 -6.39 -3.68
CA GLU A 53 7.23 -7.73 -4.27
C GLU A 53 6.80 -8.80 -3.26
N GLY A 54 6.26 -9.89 -3.79
CA GLY A 54 5.97 -11.08 -3.00
C GLY A 54 4.74 -10.99 -2.10
N VAL A 55 3.90 -9.97 -2.28
CA VAL A 55 2.68 -9.82 -1.50
C VAL A 55 1.58 -10.71 -2.08
N GLN A 56 0.96 -11.49 -1.21
CA GLN A 56 -0.26 -12.24 -1.55
C GLN A 56 -1.45 -11.32 -1.27
N TRP A 57 -2.14 -10.90 -2.32
CA TRP A 57 -3.24 -9.95 -2.20
C TRP A 57 -4.58 -10.66 -2.08
N ALA A 58 -5.42 -10.19 -1.14
CA ALA A 58 -6.82 -10.58 -1.06
C ALA A 58 -7.64 -9.54 -1.83
N ASP A 59 -8.33 -9.99 -2.89
CA ASP A 59 -9.29 -9.16 -3.64
C ASP A 59 -8.74 -7.79 -4.06
N MET A 60 -7.57 -7.76 -4.71
CA MET A 60 -6.98 -6.52 -5.19
C MET A 60 -7.94 -5.80 -6.16
N PRO A 61 -8.41 -4.60 -5.82
CA PRO A 61 -9.28 -3.87 -6.75
C PRO A 61 -8.49 -3.31 -7.93
N THR A 62 -9.17 -3.07 -9.03
CA THR A 62 -8.60 -2.28 -10.12
C THR A 62 -8.55 -0.83 -9.68
N LEU A 63 -7.38 -0.21 -9.78
CA LEU A 63 -7.21 1.19 -9.39
C LEU A 63 -7.87 2.10 -10.43
N LYS A 64 -8.65 3.07 -9.96
CA LYS A 64 -9.40 4.01 -10.78
C LYS A 64 -9.17 5.44 -10.30
N TYR A 65 -9.41 6.41 -11.19
CA TYR A 65 -9.39 7.81 -10.79
C TYR A 65 -10.55 8.12 -9.82
N GLY A 66 -10.41 9.19 -9.07
CA GLY A 66 -11.47 9.73 -8.22
C GLY A 66 -11.83 8.86 -7.03
N ARG A 67 -10.90 8.03 -6.56
CA ARG A 67 -11.12 7.13 -5.44
C ARG A 67 -10.12 7.40 -4.32
N HIS A 68 -10.51 7.03 -3.11
CA HIS A 68 -9.59 6.96 -1.97
C HIS A 68 -9.27 5.49 -1.70
N TYR A 69 -7.98 5.20 -1.53
CA TYR A 69 -7.49 3.86 -1.26
C TYR A 69 -6.78 3.80 0.08
N GLU A 70 -7.06 2.72 0.83
CA GLU A 70 -6.32 2.36 2.04
C GLU A 70 -5.74 0.98 1.84
N PHE A 71 -4.52 0.75 2.29
CA PHE A 71 -3.91 -0.57 2.16
C PHE A 71 -3.26 -1.00 3.46
N ASN A 72 -3.20 -2.32 3.65
CA ASN A 72 -2.46 -2.94 4.73
C ASN A 72 -1.67 -4.11 4.16
N ILE A 73 -0.40 -4.17 4.51
CA ILE A 73 0.46 -5.32 4.21
C ILE A 73 0.97 -5.84 5.54
N ARG A 74 0.60 -7.07 5.87
CA ARG A 74 1.07 -7.75 7.09
C ARG A 74 2.18 -8.72 6.73
N VAL A 75 3.31 -8.59 7.40
CA VAL A 75 4.45 -9.49 7.25
C VAL A 75 4.51 -10.41 8.47
N VAL A 76 4.40 -11.72 8.22
CA VAL A 76 4.41 -12.75 9.26
C VAL A 76 5.34 -13.86 8.82
N ALA A 77 6.40 -14.11 9.59
CA ALA A 77 7.36 -15.19 9.31
C ALA A 77 7.88 -15.14 7.85
N GLY A 78 8.18 -13.95 7.36
CA GLY A 78 8.68 -13.74 6.01
C GLY A 78 7.63 -13.76 4.91
N LYS A 79 6.38 -14.03 5.23
CA LYS A 79 5.27 -14.02 4.26
C LYS A 79 4.53 -12.68 4.34
N LYS A 80 4.08 -12.19 3.19
CA LYS A 80 3.42 -10.88 3.08
C LYS A 80 1.99 -11.09 2.61
N TYR A 81 1.05 -10.55 3.37
CA TYR A 81 -0.38 -10.62 3.07
C TYR A 81 -0.93 -9.20 2.95
N GLY A 82 -1.55 -8.89 1.82
CA GLY A 82 -2.02 -7.54 1.55
C GLY A 82 -3.51 -7.46 1.28
N VAL A 83 -4.09 -6.33 1.62
CA VAL A 83 -5.46 -5.98 1.30
C VAL A 83 -5.52 -4.51 0.93
N VAL A 84 -6.37 -4.17 -0.04
CA VAL A 84 -6.62 -2.79 -0.44
C VAL A 84 -8.11 -2.53 -0.35
N TYR A 85 -8.48 -1.47 0.34
CA TYR A 85 -9.85 -1.00 0.46
C TYR A 85 -10.03 0.24 -0.41
N VAL A 86 -11.23 0.41 -0.95
CA VAL A 86 -11.54 1.52 -1.84
C VAL A 86 -12.83 2.21 -1.41
N TRP A 87 -12.81 3.54 -1.45
CA TRP A 87 -13.98 4.40 -1.22
C TRP A 87 -14.09 5.40 -2.36
N ASP A 88 -15.32 5.79 -2.67
CA ASP A 88 -15.57 6.93 -3.52
C ASP A 88 -15.20 8.22 -2.77
N LYS A 89 -14.51 9.11 -3.46
CA LYS A 89 -14.18 10.42 -2.87
C LYS A 89 -15.39 11.33 -2.86
#